data_92c182c1060e374b4b2450c6e746d9d0
#
_entry.id   92c182c1060e374b4b2450c6e746d9d0
#
_cell.length_a   1.000
_cell.length_b   1.000
_cell.length_c   1.000
_cell.angle_alpha   90.00
_cell.angle_beta   90.00
_cell.angle_gamma   90.00
#
_symmetry.space_group_name_H-M   'P 1'
#
loop_
_entity.id
_entity.type
_entity.pdbx_description
1 polymer ?
#
loop_
_entity_poly.entity_id
_entity_poly.type
_entity_poly.pdbx_seq_one_letter_code
_entity_poly.pdbx_strand_id
1 'polypeptide(L)'
;MENQENQLNQQEQLDQIERPDGAYDENQIQVLEGLEAVRKRPGMYIGSTDERGLHHLVYEIVDNAVDEALAGFCTEIIITLHKDGSCSVQDNGRGFPVGIHPKIGRPAVEVCLTILHAGGKFGGGGYKVSGGLHGVGASVVNALSRHMQVNVYQDGKIYQQEYERGKVLYDLKVVGETDRTGTTIRFWPDVKNEYDPNGIFETGEFQYDVLK
;
A
#
# COMPACT_ATOMS: atom_id res chain seq x y z
N MET A 1 -40.54 27.30 -11.74
CA MET A 1 -41.20 26.28 -12.57
C MET A 1 -40.55 26.16 -13.96
N GLU A 2 -40.31 27.25 -14.68
CA GLU A 2 -39.64 27.21 -16.02
C GLU A 2 -38.23 26.57 -16.05
N ASN A 3 -37.45 26.69 -14.98
CA ASN A 3 -36.12 26.10 -14.92
C ASN A 3 -36.12 24.57 -14.73
N GLN A 4 -37.14 24.01 -14.13
CA GLN A 4 -37.30 22.56 -13.96
C GLN A 4 -37.83 21.89 -15.21
N GLU A 5 -38.75 22.53 -15.93
CA GLU A 5 -39.27 22.06 -17.22
C GLU A 5 -38.16 22.07 -18.29
N ASN A 6 -37.30 23.08 -18.31
CA ASN A 6 -36.18 23.15 -19.26
C ASN A 6 -35.13 22.05 -18.98
N GLN A 7 -34.89 21.69 -17.73
CA GLN A 7 -33.98 20.59 -17.38
C GLN A 7 -34.56 19.21 -17.74
N LEU A 8 -35.86 19.00 -17.53
CA LEU A 8 -36.52 17.76 -17.94
C LEU A 8 -36.54 17.61 -19.48
N ASN A 9 -36.83 18.66 -20.21
CA ASN A 9 -36.82 18.64 -21.67
C ASN A 9 -35.42 18.40 -22.28
N GLN A 10 -34.38 18.90 -21.63
CA GLN A 10 -33.00 18.60 -22.04
C GLN A 10 -32.61 17.15 -21.75
N GLN A 11 -33.05 16.59 -20.62
CA GLN A 11 -32.80 15.19 -20.29
C GLN A 11 -33.53 14.24 -21.24
N GLU A 12 -34.79 14.51 -21.56
CA GLU A 12 -35.57 13.72 -22.54
C GLU A 12 -34.99 13.80 -23.97
N GLN A 13 -34.38 14.93 -24.35
CA GLN A 13 -33.71 15.05 -25.64
C GLN A 13 -32.37 14.30 -25.70
N LEU A 14 -31.65 14.18 -24.59
CA LEU A 14 -30.43 13.37 -24.48
C LEU A 14 -30.74 11.87 -24.52
N ASP A 15 -31.87 11.45 -23.94
CA ASP A 15 -32.27 10.03 -23.90
C ASP A 15 -32.81 9.53 -25.27
N GLN A 16 -33.16 10.45 -26.19
CA GLN A 16 -33.63 10.12 -27.56
C GLN A 16 -32.51 10.01 -28.61
N ILE A 17 -31.25 10.27 -28.24
CA ILE A 17 -30.15 10.05 -29.16
C ILE A 17 -29.90 8.53 -29.23
N GLU A 18 -30.33 7.89 -30.33
CA GLU A 18 -29.92 6.50 -30.63
C GLU A 18 -28.40 6.45 -30.72
N ARG A 19 -27.75 5.93 -29.70
CA ARG A 19 -26.28 5.75 -29.66
C ARG A 19 -25.95 4.47 -30.44
N PRO A 20 -24.96 4.50 -31.35
CA PRO A 20 -24.52 3.29 -32.05
C PRO A 20 -24.15 2.19 -31.05
N ASP A 21 -24.49 0.94 -31.38
CA ASP A 21 -24.04 -0.24 -30.62
C ASP A 21 -22.52 -0.19 -30.46
N GLY A 22 -22.02 -0.14 -29.20
CA GLY A 22 -20.60 0.01 -28.87
C GLY A 22 -20.13 1.45 -28.67
N ALA A 23 -21.03 2.45 -28.62
CA ALA A 23 -20.66 3.83 -28.27
C ALA A 23 -20.11 3.88 -26.83
N TYR A 24 -19.00 4.60 -26.65
CA TYR A 24 -18.43 4.88 -25.33
C TYR A 24 -19.36 5.82 -24.56
N ASP A 25 -19.91 5.34 -23.45
CA ASP A 25 -20.86 6.09 -22.62
C ASP A 25 -20.40 6.17 -21.15
N GLU A 26 -21.17 6.93 -20.38
CA GLU A 26 -20.94 7.14 -18.94
C GLU A 26 -20.96 5.83 -18.11
N ASN A 27 -21.67 4.80 -18.56
CA ASN A 27 -21.77 3.50 -17.89
C ASN A 27 -20.46 2.67 -18.05
N GLN A 28 -19.63 3.02 -19.03
CA GLN A 28 -18.34 2.38 -19.27
C GLN A 28 -17.21 3.02 -18.45
N ILE A 29 -17.49 4.14 -17.78
CA ILE A 29 -16.52 4.81 -16.90
C ILE A 29 -16.51 4.09 -15.56
N GLN A 30 -15.46 3.29 -15.31
CA GLN A 30 -15.23 2.65 -14.02
C GLN A 30 -14.42 3.57 -13.12
N VAL A 31 -14.99 3.97 -11.99
CA VAL A 31 -14.27 4.65 -10.92
C VAL A 31 -13.65 3.59 -10.01
N LEU A 32 -12.34 3.56 -9.93
CA LEU A 32 -11.59 2.67 -9.05
C LEU A 32 -11.07 3.49 -7.88
N GLU A 33 -11.34 3.07 -6.67
CA GLU A 33 -10.92 3.76 -5.45
C GLU A 33 -9.96 2.91 -4.62
N GLY A 34 -9.09 3.60 -3.88
CA GLY A 34 -8.23 2.98 -2.88
C GLY A 34 -7.31 1.89 -3.41
N LEU A 35 -7.09 0.86 -2.61
CA LEU A 35 -6.15 -0.23 -2.92
C LEU A 35 -6.67 -1.18 -4.01
N GLU A 36 -7.95 -1.17 -4.31
CA GLU A 36 -8.50 -1.94 -5.42
C GLU A 36 -8.00 -1.40 -6.77
N ALA A 37 -7.85 -0.08 -6.90
CA ALA A 37 -7.25 0.56 -8.08
C ALA A 37 -5.80 0.07 -8.32
N VAL A 38 -5.02 -0.10 -7.23
CA VAL A 38 -3.65 -0.63 -7.29
C VAL A 38 -3.65 -2.05 -7.84
N ARG A 39 -4.52 -2.91 -7.35
CA ARG A 39 -4.61 -4.31 -7.79
C ARG A 39 -5.07 -4.46 -9.24
N LYS A 40 -5.98 -3.62 -9.69
CA LYS A 40 -6.47 -3.64 -11.09
C LYS A 40 -5.46 -3.09 -12.09
N ARG A 41 -4.60 -2.16 -11.67
CA ARG A 41 -3.60 -1.50 -12.54
C ARG A 41 -2.25 -1.37 -11.84
N PRO A 42 -1.61 -2.50 -11.45
CA PRO A 42 -0.37 -2.48 -10.67
C PRO A 42 0.78 -1.76 -11.40
N GLY A 43 0.87 -1.90 -12.72
CA GLY A 43 1.89 -1.25 -13.53
C GLY A 43 1.92 0.29 -13.41
N MET A 44 0.80 0.93 -13.04
CA MET A 44 0.77 2.39 -12.79
C MET A 44 1.52 2.80 -11.52
N TYR A 45 1.72 1.86 -10.58
CA TYR A 45 2.34 2.12 -9.28
C TYR A 45 3.76 1.57 -9.18
N ILE A 46 4.02 0.41 -9.78
CA ILE A 46 5.30 -0.31 -9.69
C ILE A 46 5.98 -0.51 -11.05
N GLY A 47 5.45 0.09 -12.12
CA GLY A 47 6.01 0.07 -13.47
C GLY A 47 5.70 -1.21 -14.25
N SER A 48 5.86 -2.39 -13.66
CA SER A 48 5.56 -3.68 -14.29
C SER A 48 5.12 -4.72 -13.27
N THR A 49 4.69 -5.90 -13.72
CA THR A 49 4.36 -7.06 -12.88
C THR A 49 5.33 -8.23 -13.07
N ASP A 50 6.43 -7.97 -13.76
CA ASP A 50 7.56 -8.87 -13.90
C ASP A 50 8.51 -8.80 -12.68
N GLU A 51 9.70 -9.36 -12.81
CA GLU A 51 10.76 -9.34 -11.79
C GLU A 51 11.11 -7.92 -11.31
N ARG A 52 11.11 -6.92 -12.20
CA ARG A 52 11.44 -5.54 -11.83
C ARG A 52 10.38 -4.95 -10.91
N GLY A 53 9.11 -5.16 -11.23
CA GLY A 53 8.01 -4.75 -10.36
C GLY A 53 8.02 -5.48 -9.03
N LEU A 54 8.42 -6.76 -9.01
CA LEU A 54 8.60 -7.51 -7.78
C LEU A 54 9.67 -6.88 -6.88
N HIS A 55 10.85 -6.56 -7.43
CA HIS A 55 11.92 -5.89 -6.68
C HIS A 55 11.52 -4.49 -6.24
N HIS A 56 10.67 -3.80 -7.01
CA HIS A 56 10.17 -2.47 -6.64
C HIS A 56 9.42 -2.49 -5.29
N LEU A 57 8.73 -3.58 -4.96
CA LEU A 57 8.10 -3.74 -3.64
C LEU A 57 9.11 -3.64 -2.49
N VAL A 58 10.30 -4.22 -2.68
CA VAL A 58 11.37 -4.15 -1.67
C VAL A 58 11.84 -2.71 -1.51
N TYR A 59 12.10 -2.01 -2.63
CA TYR A 59 12.56 -0.62 -2.61
C TYR A 59 11.57 0.30 -1.90
N GLU A 60 10.27 0.14 -2.13
CA GLU A 60 9.25 0.96 -1.47
C GLU A 60 9.25 0.80 0.07
N ILE A 61 9.51 -0.40 0.58
CA ILE A 61 9.60 -0.61 2.04
C ILE A 61 10.94 -0.12 2.57
N VAL A 62 12.04 -0.34 1.83
CA VAL A 62 13.39 0.16 2.20
C VAL A 62 13.41 1.68 2.26
N ASP A 63 12.77 2.37 1.32
CA ASP A 63 12.69 3.84 1.28
C ASP A 63 12.07 4.41 2.56
N ASN A 64 11.11 3.72 3.17
CA ASN A 64 10.55 4.15 4.45
C ASN A 64 11.59 4.06 5.58
N ALA A 65 12.40 3.00 5.61
CA ALA A 65 13.48 2.85 6.58
C ALA A 65 14.63 3.85 6.34
N VAL A 66 14.94 4.13 5.05
CA VAL A 66 15.91 5.16 4.66
C VAL A 66 15.44 6.55 5.09
N ASP A 67 14.15 6.86 4.98
CA ASP A 67 13.61 8.13 5.48
C ASP A 67 13.79 8.30 7.00
N GLU A 68 13.64 7.22 7.78
CA GLU A 68 13.96 7.22 9.21
C GLU A 68 15.47 7.47 9.45
N ALA A 69 16.33 6.91 8.60
CA ALA A 69 17.79 7.12 8.70
C ALA A 69 18.17 8.57 8.32
N LEU A 70 17.59 9.13 7.27
CA LEU A 70 17.80 10.53 6.87
C LEU A 70 17.28 11.52 7.93
N ALA A 71 16.22 11.14 8.64
CA ALA A 71 15.72 11.90 9.78
C ALA A 71 16.60 11.76 11.05
N GLY A 72 17.60 10.89 11.03
CA GLY A 72 18.56 10.68 12.14
C GLY A 72 18.07 9.71 13.22
N PHE A 73 17.02 8.94 12.97
CA PHE A 73 16.42 8.03 13.96
C PHE A 73 16.74 6.56 13.70
N CYS A 74 17.22 6.19 12.52
CA CYS A 74 17.57 4.82 12.17
C CYS A 74 19.08 4.71 11.84
N THR A 75 19.71 3.66 12.33
CA THR A 75 21.14 3.37 12.11
C THR A 75 21.38 1.99 11.51
N GLU A 76 20.34 1.16 11.46
CA GLU A 76 20.42 -0.20 10.95
C GLU A 76 19.15 -0.56 10.17
N ILE A 77 19.34 -1.08 8.96
CA ILE A 77 18.27 -1.61 8.10
C ILE A 77 18.68 -3.03 7.69
N ILE A 78 17.83 -4.01 7.96
CA ILE A 78 18.08 -5.41 7.62
C ILE A 78 17.02 -5.87 6.62
N ILE A 79 17.48 -6.31 5.44
CA ILE A 79 16.63 -6.90 4.42
C ILE A 79 16.87 -8.41 4.41
N THR A 80 15.81 -9.20 4.52
CA THR A 80 15.92 -10.67 4.50
C THR A 80 14.99 -11.25 3.44
N LEU A 81 15.58 -12.01 2.52
CA LEU A 81 14.85 -12.85 1.57
C LEU A 81 14.65 -14.23 2.19
N HIS A 82 13.41 -14.65 2.34
CA HIS A 82 13.06 -15.89 3.00
C HIS A 82 12.81 -17.01 1.99
N LYS A 83 13.08 -18.25 2.41
CA LYS A 83 12.88 -19.45 1.55
C LYS A 83 11.43 -19.69 1.12
N ASP A 84 10.46 -19.09 1.82
CA ASP A 84 9.04 -19.19 1.50
C ASP A 84 8.56 -18.13 0.48
N GLY A 85 9.51 -17.44 -0.18
CA GLY A 85 9.23 -16.41 -1.16
C GLY A 85 8.81 -15.06 -0.57
N SER A 86 8.88 -14.90 0.76
CA SER A 86 8.64 -13.60 1.39
C SER A 86 9.92 -12.77 1.50
N CYS A 87 9.75 -11.46 1.60
CA CYS A 87 10.80 -10.53 1.97
C CYS A 87 10.43 -9.81 3.26
N SER A 88 11.40 -9.58 4.13
CA SER A 88 11.22 -8.70 5.28
C SER A 88 12.24 -7.58 5.30
N VAL A 89 11.80 -6.39 5.66
CA VAL A 89 12.62 -5.21 5.92
C VAL A 89 12.40 -4.82 7.38
N GLN A 90 13.49 -4.74 8.12
CA GLN A 90 13.52 -4.33 9.51
C GLN A 90 14.37 -3.09 9.65
N ASP A 91 13.89 -2.12 10.40
CA ASP A 91 14.64 -0.95 10.84
C ASP A 91 14.67 -0.84 12.36
N ASN A 92 15.61 -0.05 12.90
CA ASN A 92 15.70 0.32 14.30
C ASN A 92 15.31 1.79 14.55
N GLY A 93 14.45 2.36 13.70
CA GLY A 93 13.96 3.73 13.81
C GLY A 93 12.95 3.92 14.95
N ARG A 94 12.09 4.94 14.83
CA ARG A 94 11.05 5.24 15.83
C ARG A 94 9.88 4.27 15.79
N GLY A 95 9.70 3.54 14.69
CA GLY A 95 8.52 2.72 14.39
C GLY A 95 7.33 3.53 13.87
N PHE A 96 6.41 2.84 13.20
CA PHE A 96 5.13 3.46 12.81
C PHE A 96 4.37 3.92 14.04
N PRO A 97 3.67 5.09 13.98
CA PRO A 97 2.80 5.49 15.07
C PRO A 97 1.64 4.50 15.24
N VAL A 98 1.45 4.01 16.47
CA VAL A 98 0.42 3.02 16.81
C VAL A 98 -0.85 3.65 17.41
N GLY A 99 -0.80 4.95 17.72
CA GLY A 99 -1.95 5.69 18.25
C GLY A 99 -3.08 5.82 17.23
N ILE A 100 -4.27 6.15 17.72
CA ILE A 100 -5.46 6.34 16.89
C ILE A 100 -5.35 7.64 16.10
N HIS A 101 -5.50 7.55 14.78
CA HIS A 101 -5.50 8.71 13.90
C HIS A 101 -6.77 9.55 14.11
N PRO A 102 -6.65 10.86 14.47
CA PRO A 102 -7.78 11.67 15.00
C PRO A 102 -8.94 11.84 14.00
N LYS A 103 -8.66 11.83 12.70
CA LYS A 103 -9.70 11.99 11.67
C LYS A 103 -10.32 10.68 11.20
N ILE A 104 -9.56 9.58 11.25
CA ILE A 104 -9.97 8.29 10.68
C ILE A 104 -10.52 7.35 11.76
N GLY A 105 -10.09 7.51 13.03
CA GLY A 105 -10.53 6.66 14.13
C GLY A 105 -9.92 5.25 14.14
N ARG A 106 -8.83 5.03 13.36
CA ARG A 106 -8.10 3.76 13.29
C ARG A 106 -6.62 3.96 13.66
N PRO A 107 -5.88 2.90 14.03
CA PRO A 107 -4.45 3.01 14.30
C PRO A 107 -3.71 3.66 13.12
N ALA A 108 -2.76 4.56 13.40
CA ALA A 108 -2.07 5.30 12.33
C ALA A 108 -1.27 4.36 11.41
N VAL A 109 -0.67 3.30 11.93
CA VAL A 109 0.00 2.26 11.13
C VAL A 109 -0.97 1.62 10.12
N GLU A 110 -2.20 1.31 10.55
CA GLU A 110 -3.24 0.77 9.67
C GLU A 110 -3.62 1.76 8.59
N VAL A 111 -3.79 3.03 8.94
CA VAL A 111 -4.10 4.11 7.98
C VAL A 111 -3.00 4.22 6.92
N CYS A 112 -1.72 4.19 7.32
CA CYS A 112 -0.58 4.24 6.39
C CYS A 112 -0.52 3.05 5.43
N LEU A 113 -1.01 1.89 5.86
CA LEU A 113 -0.92 0.65 5.08
C LEU A 113 -2.18 0.34 4.27
N THR A 114 -3.31 0.98 4.56
CA THR A 114 -4.60 0.68 3.89
C THR A 114 -5.19 1.84 3.10
N ILE A 115 -4.67 3.05 3.24
CA ILE A 115 -5.17 4.23 2.53
C ILE A 115 -4.06 4.80 1.66
N LEU A 116 -4.34 4.95 0.36
CA LEU A 116 -3.42 5.63 -0.57
C LEU A 116 -3.25 7.09 -0.15
N HIS A 117 -2.02 7.60 -0.29
CA HIS A 117 -1.67 8.99 0.07
C HIS A 117 -1.87 9.34 1.56
N ALA A 118 -1.91 8.34 2.44
CA ALA A 118 -1.97 8.53 3.88
C ALA A 118 -0.60 8.24 4.51
N GLY A 119 0.31 9.18 4.48
CA GLY A 119 1.63 9.03 5.11
C GLY A 119 2.09 10.29 5.80
N GLY A 120 2.99 10.18 6.78
CA GLY A 120 3.60 11.30 7.50
C GLY A 120 4.36 12.30 6.62
N LYS A 121 4.51 11.99 5.33
CA LYS A 121 5.16 12.83 4.31
C LYS A 121 4.28 13.98 3.81
N PHE A 122 2.96 13.95 4.05
CA PHE A 122 1.99 14.94 3.55
C PHE A 122 1.61 16.04 4.56
N GLY A 123 2.12 16.01 5.79
CA GLY A 123 1.75 16.97 6.84
C GLY A 123 2.96 17.48 7.60
N GLY A 124 3.48 18.60 7.18
CA GLY A 124 4.51 19.46 7.75
C GLY A 124 5.08 19.11 9.13
N GLY A 125 6.12 18.30 9.21
CA GLY A 125 6.92 18.16 10.42
C GLY A 125 7.64 16.81 10.61
N GLY A 126 7.26 15.76 9.92
CA GLY A 126 7.86 14.43 10.14
C GLY A 126 9.20 14.23 9.42
N TYR A 127 9.29 14.65 8.20
CA TYR A 127 10.47 14.45 7.34
C TYR A 127 10.77 15.71 6.53
N LYS A 128 12.00 16.23 6.65
CA LYS A 128 12.48 17.38 5.87
C LYS A 128 12.91 17.00 4.46
N VAL A 129 13.32 15.75 4.29
CA VAL A 129 13.74 15.12 3.02
C VAL A 129 13.14 13.72 3.03
N SER A 130 12.64 13.25 1.90
CA SER A 130 12.08 11.91 1.73
C SER A 130 12.69 11.25 0.50
N GLY A 131 13.17 10.00 0.63
CA GLY A 131 13.65 9.17 -0.47
C GLY A 131 12.49 8.66 -1.35
N GLY A 132 11.34 8.38 -0.75
CA GLY A 132 10.14 7.95 -1.46
C GLY A 132 9.37 9.12 -2.06
N LEU A 133 9.21 9.12 -3.39
CA LEU A 133 8.65 10.26 -4.13
C LEU A 133 7.13 10.42 -3.97
N HIS A 134 6.37 9.40 -3.59
CA HIS A 134 4.91 9.39 -3.74
C HIS A 134 4.12 9.19 -2.46
N GLY A 135 4.75 8.75 -1.34
CA GLY A 135 4.06 8.51 -0.05
C GLY A 135 2.96 7.44 -0.10
N VAL A 136 3.02 6.55 -1.09
CA VAL A 136 2.04 5.47 -1.31
C VAL A 136 2.66 4.08 -1.19
N GLY A 137 3.98 3.98 -1.10
CA GLY A 137 4.74 2.74 -1.25
C GLY A 137 4.26 1.61 -0.36
N ALA A 138 4.16 1.82 0.95
CA ALA A 138 3.77 0.75 1.88
C ALA A 138 2.34 0.24 1.64
N SER A 139 1.39 1.11 1.31
CA SER A 139 0.02 0.71 0.98
C SER A 139 -0.07 -0.02 -0.37
N VAL A 140 0.77 0.37 -1.34
CA VAL A 140 0.89 -0.34 -2.62
C VAL A 140 1.46 -1.74 -2.42
N VAL A 141 2.54 -1.89 -1.62
CA VAL A 141 3.10 -3.21 -1.28
C VAL A 141 2.06 -4.08 -0.59
N ASN A 142 1.30 -3.53 0.35
CA ASN A 142 0.20 -4.24 1.01
C ASN A 142 -0.85 -4.72 0.00
N ALA A 143 -1.31 -3.85 -0.89
CA ALA A 143 -2.29 -4.20 -1.92
C ALA A 143 -1.82 -5.31 -2.86
N LEU A 144 -0.52 -5.36 -3.17
CA LEU A 144 0.10 -6.31 -4.11
C LEU A 144 0.71 -7.54 -3.42
N SER A 145 0.49 -7.69 -2.13
CA SER A 145 0.90 -8.85 -1.35
C SER A 145 -0.30 -9.74 -1.03
N ARG A 146 -0.15 -11.07 -1.22
CA ARG A 146 -1.16 -12.03 -0.76
C ARG A 146 -1.27 -12.03 0.76
N HIS A 147 -0.18 -11.72 1.46
CA HIS A 147 -0.12 -11.58 2.90
C HIS A 147 0.95 -10.55 3.30
N MET A 148 0.68 -9.76 4.33
CA MET A 148 1.64 -8.85 4.92
C MET A 148 1.51 -8.89 6.45
N GLN A 149 2.63 -8.91 7.15
CA GLN A 149 2.71 -8.80 8.59
C GLN A 149 3.56 -7.58 8.96
N VAL A 150 3.05 -6.78 9.87
CA VAL A 150 3.75 -5.62 10.41
C VAL A 150 3.92 -5.78 11.90
N ASN A 151 5.16 -5.64 12.37
CA ASN A 151 5.50 -5.54 13.79
C ASN A 151 6.09 -4.16 14.04
N VAL A 152 5.51 -3.42 14.97
CA VAL A 152 6.02 -2.15 15.45
C VAL A 152 6.55 -2.32 16.86
N TYR A 153 7.78 -1.89 17.07
CA TYR A 153 8.47 -1.98 18.36
C TYR A 153 8.53 -0.56 18.94
N GLN A 154 7.71 -0.32 19.95
CA GLN A 154 7.55 1.00 20.56
C GLN A 154 7.06 0.88 22.00
N ASP A 155 7.51 1.77 22.88
CA ASP A 155 7.07 1.89 24.28
C ASP A 155 7.16 0.58 25.07
N GLY A 156 8.22 -0.21 24.85
CA GLY A 156 8.45 -1.49 25.50
C GLY A 156 7.58 -2.63 24.99
N LYS A 157 6.81 -2.44 23.92
CA LYS A 157 5.83 -3.41 23.41
C LYS A 157 6.07 -3.73 21.94
N ILE A 158 5.61 -4.93 21.54
CA ILE A 158 5.52 -5.37 20.16
C ILE A 158 4.05 -5.29 19.74
N TYR A 159 3.74 -4.36 18.86
CA TYR A 159 2.44 -4.24 18.23
C TYR A 159 2.45 -4.99 16.90
N GLN A 160 1.41 -5.77 16.62
CA GLN A 160 1.31 -6.56 15.39
C GLN A 160 -0.04 -6.37 14.73
N GLN A 161 -0.03 -6.30 13.41
CA GLN A 161 -1.21 -6.38 12.56
C GLN A 161 -0.86 -7.11 11.27
N GLU A 162 -1.82 -7.85 10.72
CA GLU A 162 -1.65 -8.58 9.48
C GLU A 162 -2.72 -8.19 8.46
N TYR A 163 -2.37 -8.40 7.20
CA TYR A 163 -3.18 -7.97 6.07
C TYR A 163 -3.17 -9.04 4.98
N GLU A 164 -4.25 -9.10 4.22
CA GLU A 164 -4.38 -9.91 3.03
C GLU A 164 -4.84 -9.02 1.88
N ARG A 165 -4.02 -8.88 0.83
CA ARG A 165 -4.35 -8.08 -0.36
C ARG A 165 -4.90 -6.69 -0.03
N GLY A 166 -4.25 -6.02 0.92
CA GLY A 166 -4.62 -4.69 1.38
C GLY A 166 -5.72 -4.63 2.43
N LYS A 167 -6.34 -5.76 2.78
CA LYS A 167 -7.40 -5.83 3.79
C LYS A 167 -6.85 -6.25 5.14
N VAL A 168 -7.30 -5.57 6.19
CA VAL A 168 -6.94 -5.90 7.58
C VAL A 168 -7.54 -7.25 7.96
N LEU A 169 -6.73 -8.13 8.58
CA LEU A 169 -7.19 -9.43 9.07
C LEU A 169 -7.69 -9.37 10.51
N TYR A 170 -7.10 -8.50 11.33
CA TYR A 170 -7.49 -8.28 12.72
C TYR A 170 -7.00 -6.91 13.23
N ASP A 171 -7.60 -6.43 14.29
CA ASP A 171 -7.22 -5.16 14.91
C ASP A 171 -5.78 -5.20 15.44
N LEU A 172 -5.10 -4.04 15.43
CA LEU A 172 -3.76 -3.89 15.98
C LEU A 172 -3.72 -4.39 17.42
N LYS A 173 -2.82 -5.33 17.72
CA LYS A 173 -2.72 -5.96 19.05
C LYS A 173 -1.29 -5.96 19.57
N VAL A 174 -1.13 -5.97 20.88
CA VAL A 174 0.14 -6.22 21.55
C VAL A 174 0.37 -7.73 21.60
N VAL A 175 1.52 -8.18 21.10
CA VAL A 175 1.89 -9.61 21.03
C VAL A 175 3.08 -9.96 21.91
N GLY A 176 3.77 -8.96 22.49
CA GLY A 176 4.93 -9.19 23.34
C GLY A 176 5.53 -7.91 23.87
N GLU A 177 6.65 -8.05 24.59
CA GLU A 177 7.47 -6.96 25.11
C GLU A 177 8.82 -6.93 24.39
N THR A 178 9.48 -5.77 24.36
CA THR A 178 10.77 -5.58 23.69
C THR A 178 11.50 -4.37 24.24
N ASP A 179 12.84 -4.41 24.22
CA ASP A 179 13.71 -3.28 24.56
C ASP A 179 14.09 -2.45 23.32
N ARG A 180 13.76 -2.92 22.11
CA ARG A 180 14.11 -2.25 20.87
C ARG A 180 12.99 -1.34 20.36
N THR A 181 13.35 -0.41 19.46
CA THR A 181 12.41 0.39 18.67
C THR A 181 12.51 0.03 17.19
N GLY A 182 11.57 0.50 16.38
CA GLY A 182 11.59 0.35 14.93
C GLY A 182 10.38 -0.38 14.37
N THR A 183 10.51 -0.80 13.11
CA THR A 183 9.47 -1.55 12.40
C THR A 183 10.07 -2.77 11.72
N THR A 184 9.29 -3.84 11.63
CA THR A 184 9.53 -4.95 10.70
C THR A 184 8.29 -5.13 9.86
N ILE A 185 8.44 -5.00 8.54
CA ILE A 185 7.43 -5.37 7.56
C ILE A 185 7.89 -6.63 6.87
N ARG A 186 7.08 -7.68 6.91
CA ARG A 186 7.26 -8.90 6.13
C ARG A 186 6.10 -9.05 5.17
N PHE A 187 6.38 -9.29 3.90
CA PHE A 187 5.36 -9.41 2.89
C PHE A 187 5.62 -10.59 1.96
N TRP A 188 4.54 -11.20 1.52
CA TRP A 188 4.50 -12.28 0.54
C TRP A 188 3.85 -11.73 -0.73
N PRO A 189 4.60 -11.53 -1.82
CA PRO A 189 4.02 -11.06 -3.07
C PRO A 189 2.86 -11.92 -3.54
N ASP A 190 1.86 -11.30 -4.16
CA ASP A 190 0.70 -11.99 -4.71
C ASP A 190 1.04 -12.56 -6.09
N VAL A 191 1.64 -13.76 -6.11
CA VAL A 191 2.14 -14.43 -7.30
C VAL A 191 1.07 -15.32 -7.91
N LYS A 192 0.94 -15.28 -9.23
CA LYS A 192 0.10 -16.21 -9.99
C LYS A 192 0.61 -17.65 -9.83
N ASN A 193 -0.30 -18.58 -9.64
CA ASN A 193 0.00 -20.01 -9.59
C ASN A 193 -1.22 -20.81 -10.05
N GLU A 194 -1.10 -22.14 -10.11
CA GLU A 194 -2.17 -23.04 -10.57
C GLU A 194 -3.44 -22.97 -9.69
N TYR A 195 -3.29 -22.62 -8.40
CA TYR A 195 -4.40 -22.53 -7.45
C TYR A 195 -4.97 -21.10 -7.35
N ASP A 196 -4.18 -20.10 -7.75
CA ASP A 196 -4.61 -18.69 -7.78
C ASP A 196 -4.11 -17.98 -9.05
N PRO A 197 -4.85 -18.13 -10.16
CA PRO A 197 -4.50 -17.49 -11.42
C PRO A 197 -4.71 -15.96 -11.40
N ASN A 198 -5.38 -15.42 -10.35
CA ASN A 198 -5.66 -14.00 -10.20
C ASN A 198 -4.55 -13.25 -9.43
N GLY A 199 -3.45 -13.89 -9.13
CA GLY A 199 -2.26 -13.24 -8.58
C GLY A 199 -1.76 -12.12 -9.50
N ILE A 200 -0.88 -11.28 -8.98
CA ILE A 200 -0.38 -10.08 -9.69
C ILE A 200 0.91 -10.39 -10.45
N PHE A 201 1.88 -11.02 -9.76
CA PHE A 201 3.22 -11.23 -10.30
C PHE A 201 3.35 -12.53 -11.05
N GLU A 202 4.13 -12.51 -12.13
CA GLU A 202 4.47 -13.70 -12.92
C GLU A 202 5.47 -14.60 -12.19
N THR A 203 6.31 -14.04 -11.32
CA THR A 203 7.31 -14.75 -10.51
C THR A 203 7.30 -14.22 -9.06
N GLY A 204 7.70 -15.07 -8.13
CA GLY A 204 7.90 -14.73 -6.72
C GLY A 204 9.36 -14.81 -6.28
N GLU A 205 10.29 -14.98 -7.24
CA GLU A 205 11.71 -15.14 -6.94
C GLU A 205 12.40 -13.78 -6.87
N PHE A 206 12.81 -13.39 -5.67
CA PHE A 206 13.69 -12.25 -5.45
C PHE A 206 15.13 -12.59 -5.81
N GLN A 207 15.77 -11.72 -6.57
CA GLN A 207 17.19 -11.89 -6.94
C GLN A 207 18.08 -11.09 -5.99
N TYR A 208 18.86 -11.80 -5.19
CA TYR A 208 19.77 -11.20 -4.22
C TYR A 208 20.76 -10.21 -4.86
N ASP A 209 21.33 -10.57 -6.01
CA ASP A 209 22.32 -9.73 -6.68
C ASP A 209 21.76 -8.41 -7.23
N VAL A 210 20.45 -8.34 -7.44
CA VAL A 210 19.74 -7.12 -7.87
C VAL A 210 19.41 -6.22 -6.68
N LEU A 211 19.12 -6.83 -5.53
CA LEU A 211 18.72 -6.12 -4.31
C LEU A 211 19.89 -5.72 -3.42
N LYS A 212 21.11 -6.19 -3.73
CA LYS A 212 22.37 -5.87 -3.05
C LYS A 212 22.87 -4.46 -3.46
#